data_cfb095c29d453a998e39dccbe3409b47
#
_entry.id   cfb095c29d453a998e39dccbe3409b47
#
_cell.length_a   1.000
_cell.length_b   1.000
_cell.length_c   1.000
_cell.angle_alpha   90.00
_cell.angle_beta   90.00
_cell.angle_gamma   90.00
#
_symmetry.space_group_name_H-M   'P 1'
#
loop_
_entity.id
_entity.type
_entity.pdbx_description
1 polymer ?
#
loop_
_entity_poly.entity_id
_entity_poly.type
_entity_poly.pdbx_seq_one_letter_code
_entity_poly.pdbx_strand_id
1 'polypeptide(L)'
;MPYEPSAVHEVAKAGIARTFQNIRLFADMTALENVMVGRHVRTRSGVWGAILRTPGFRAEERAIADRAQELLDYVGIGKFADYKARTLSYGDQRRLEIARALATEPKLIALDEPAAGMNATEKVMLRELIDRIRKDNRTILLIEHDVKLVMGLCDRVTVLDYGKVIAEGTPADVQRNPKVIEAYLGGGH
;
A
#
# COMPACT_ATOMS: atom_id res chain seq x y z
N MET A 1 23.78 -2.20 20.83
CA MET A 1 23.93 -3.05 19.65
C MET A 1 23.99 -2.15 18.44
N PRO A 2 24.98 -2.27 17.55
CA PRO A 2 24.96 -1.55 16.30
C PRO A 2 23.73 -1.99 15.49
N TYR A 3 22.99 -1.04 14.94
CA TYR A 3 21.89 -1.29 14.04
C TYR A 3 22.46 -1.82 12.72
N GLU A 4 22.29 -3.11 12.47
CA GLU A 4 22.52 -3.67 11.14
C GLU A 4 21.21 -3.54 10.36
N PRO A 5 21.19 -2.78 9.24
CA PRO A 5 20.01 -2.66 8.43
C PRO A 5 19.66 -4.03 7.84
N SER A 6 18.54 -4.61 8.26
CA SER A 6 18.00 -5.83 7.64
C SER A 6 17.83 -5.62 6.15
N ALA A 7 18.19 -6.60 5.34
CA ALA A 7 17.99 -6.51 3.91
C ALA A 7 16.50 -6.33 3.60
N VAL A 8 16.15 -5.50 2.61
CA VAL A 8 14.74 -5.12 2.29
C VAL A 8 13.83 -6.35 2.12
N HIS A 9 14.37 -7.44 1.55
CA HIS A 9 13.60 -8.67 1.38
C HIS A 9 13.30 -9.39 2.72
N GLU A 10 14.11 -9.22 3.75
CA GLU A 10 13.87 -9.77 5.09
C GLU A 10 12.74 -9.02 5.78
N VAL A 11 12.68 -7.70 5.62
CA VAL A 11 11.58 -6.86 6.11
C VAL A 11 10.25 -7.28 5.47
N ALA A 12 10.25 -7.52 4.15
CA ALA A 12 9.08 -8.02 3.45
C ALA A 12 8.66 -9.43 3.93
N LYS A 13 9.63 -10.34 4.16
CA LYS A 13 9.35 -11.66 4.74
C LYS A 13 8.82 -11.59 6.17
N ALA A 14 9.27 -10.62 6.95
CA ALA A 14 8.75 -10.36 8.29
C ALA A 14 7.29 -9.85 8.31
N GLY A 15 6.76 -9.49 7.15
CA GLY A 15 5.36 -9.09 6.98
C GLY A 15 5.14 -7.58 7.00
N ILE A 16 6.14 -6.79 6.61
CA ILE A 16 6.02 -5.34 6.45
C ILE A 16 6.12 -5.01 4.96
N ALA A 17 5.11 -4.29 4.43
CA ALA A 17 5.14 -3.73 3.10
C ALA A 17 5.06 -2.20 3.17
N ARG A 18 5.64 -1.51 2.18
CA ARG A 18 5.56 -0.06 2.06
C ARG A 18 5.28 0.32 0.62
N THR A 19 4.36 1.25 0.41
CA THR A 19 4.25 2.01 -0.85
C THR A 19 5.14 3.24 -0.76
N PHE A 20 5.42 3.86 -1.90
CA PHE A 20 6.27 5.05 -1.96
C PHE A 20 5.44 6.25 -2.41
N GLN A 21 5.84 7.45 -2.00
CA GLN A 21 5.22 8.70 -2.45
C GLN A 21 5.19 8.80 -3.98
N ASN A 22 6.31 8.50 -4.64
CA ASN A 22 6.37 8.33 -6.09
C ASN A 22 6.04 6.90 -6.47
N ILE A 23 5.04 6.70 -7.32
CA ILE A 23 4.63 5.39 -7.82
C ILE A 23 5.81 4.66 -8.45
N ARG A 24 6.12 3.46 -7.95
CA ARG A 24 7.22 2.62 -8.44
C ARG A 24 6.67 1.31 -9.00
N LEU A 25 6.04 1.40 -10.18
CA LEU A 25 5.57 0.25 -10.92
C LEU A 25 6.56 -0.15 -12.02
N PHE A 26 6.52 -1.40 -12.43
CA PHE A 26 7.16 -1.86 -13.65
C PHE A 26 6.31 -1.41 -14.83
N ALA A 27 6.63 -0.28 -15.42
CA ALA A 27 5.80 0.48 -16.35
C ALA A 27 5.38 -0.31 -17.60
N ASP A 28 6.27 -1.16 -18.12
CA ASP A 28 6.05 -1.97 -19.32
C ASP A 28 5.44 -3.36 -19.06
N MET A 29 5.35 -3.77 -17.78
CA MET A 29 4.62 -4.96 -17.35
C MET A 29 3.13 -4.65 -17.25
N THR A 30 2.30 -5.70 -17.41
CA THR A 30 0.87 -5.62 -17.15
C THR A 30 0.57 -5.39 -15.66
N ALA A 31 -0.68 -5.02 -15.36
CA ALA A 31 -1.11 -4.90 -13.97
C ALA A 31 -1.00 -6.24 -13.26
N LEU A 32 -1.40 -7.33 -13.91
CA LEU A 32 -1.29 -8.68 -13.36
C LEU A 32 0.17 -9.05 -13.05
N GLU A 33 1.08 -8.85 -13.98
CA GLU A 33 2.51 -9.14 -13.81
C GLU A 33 3.12 -8.33 -12.66
N ASN A 34 2.74 -7.05 -12.51
CA ASN A 34 3.19 -6.22 -11.38
C ASN A 34 2.81 -6.83 -10.02
N VAL A 35 1.57 -7.34 -9.89
CA VAL A 35 1.10 -7.97 -8.65
C VAL A 35 1.79 -9.32 -8.45
N MET A 36 1.98 -10.11 -9.50
CA MET A 36 2.70 -11.39 -9.45
C MET A 36 4.13 -11.22 -8.91
N VAL A 37 4.84 -10.15 -9.32
CA VAL A 37 6.19 -9.83 -8.77
C VAL A 37 6.13 -9.68 -7.25
N GLY A 38 5.11 -9.01 -6.70
CA GLY A 38 4.92 -8.92 -5.25
C GLY A 38 4.75 -10.29 -4.58
N ARG A 39 4.11 -11.24 -5.25
CA ARG A 39 3.88 -12.58 -4.75
C ARG A 39 5.15 -13.46 -4.69
N HIS A 40 6.16 -13.17 -5.53
CA HIS A 40 7.41 -13.95 -5.56
C HIS A 40 8.13 -14.01 -4.20
N VAL A 41 7.92 -13.07 -3.29
CA VAL A 41 8.45 -13.13 -1.91
C VAL A 41 7.94 -14.37 -1.15
N ARG A 42 6.82 -14.94 -1.56
CA ARG A 42 6.14 -16.09 -0.94
C ARG A 42 6.29 -17.40 -1.72
N THR A 43 6.97 -17.39 -2.86
CA THR A 43 7.18 -18.59 -3.68
C THR A 43 8.31 -19.48 -3.14
N ARG A 44 8.18 -20.77 -3.37
CA ARG A 44 9.15 -21.80 -2.94
C ARG A 44 9.85 -22.49 -4.10
N SER A 45 9.36 -22.33 -5.32
CA SER A 45 9.95 -22.98 -6.50
C SER A 45 11.33 -22.43 -6.81
N GLY A 46 12.32 -23.30 -6.78
CA GLY A 46 13.69 -22.96 -7.13
C GLY A 46 13.90 -22.85 -8.65
N VAL A 47 15.07 -22.31 -9.04
CA VAL A 47 15.51 -22.09 -10.44
C VAL A 47 15.35 -23.34 -11.30
N TRP A 48 15.61 -24.52 -10.77
CA TRP A 48 15.48 -25.81 -11.48
C TRP A 48 14.04 -26.14 -11.85
N GLY A 49 13.06 -25.83 -10.98
CA GLY A 49 11.64 -26.01 -11.29
C GLY A 49 11.18 -25.10 -12.44
N ALA A 50 11.69 -23.87 -12.50
CA ALA A 50 11.41 -22.91 -13.57
C ALA A 50 12.01 -23.38 -14.93
N ILE A 51 13.26 -23.85 -14.96
CA ILE A 51 13.93 -24.32 -16.18
C ILE A 51 13.21 -25.55 -16.76
N LEU A 52 12.86 -26.52 -15.91
CA LEU A 52 12.24 -27.78 -16.32
C LEU A 52 10.72 -27.68 -16.52
N ARG A 53 10.09 -26.54 -16.21
CA ARG A 53 8.63 -26.31 -16.32
C ARG A 53 7.81 -27.47 -15.76
N THR A 54 8.21 -27.97 -14.60
CA THR A 54 7.54 -29.11 -13.95
C THR A 54 6.05 -28.86 -13.73
N PRO A 55 5.20 -29.91 -13.66
CA PRO A 55 3.78 -29.74 -13.33
C PRO A 55 3.53 -28.95 -12.04
N GLY A 56 4.38 -29.14 -11.00
CA GLY A 56 4.33 -28.38 -9.76
C GLY A 56 4.61 -26.90 -9.96
N PHE A 57 5.63 -26.55 -10.77
CA PHE A 57 5.93 -25.16 -11.12
C PHE A 57 4.76 -24.48 -11.84
N ARG A 58 4.15 -25.18 -12.83
CA ARG A 58 2.98 -24.64 -13.53
C ARG A 58 1.75 -24.44 -12.63
N ALA A 59 1.56 -25.33 -11.66
CA ALA A 59 0.48 -25.19 -10.67
C ALA A 59 0.73 -23.99 -9.76
N GLU A 60 1.96 -23.78 -9.32
CA GLU A 60 2.36 -22.61 -8.50
C GLU A 60 2.20 -21.30 -9.30
N GLU A 61 2.66 -21.25 -10.57
CA GLU A 61 2.45 -20.08 -11.44
C GLU A 61 0.97 -19.71 -11.59
N ARG A 62 0.10 -20.71 -11.82
CA ARG A 62 -1.35 -20.47 -11.90
C ARG A 62 -1.89 -19.90 -10.57
N ALA A 63 -1.54 -20.52 -9.46
CA ALA A 63 -1.98 -20.04 -8.15
C ALA A 63 -1.50 -18.61 -7.85
N ILE A 64 -0.31 -18.22 -8.31
CA ILE A 64 0.20 -16.85 -8.22
C ILE A 64 -0.64 -15.92 -9.10
N ALA A 65 -0.95 -16.32 -10.35
CA ALA A 65 -1.75 -15.50 -11.27
C ALA A 65 -3.19 -15.35 -10.76
N ASP A 66 -3.82 -16.44 -10.30
CA ASP A 66 -5.16 -16.41 -9.73
C ASP A 66 -5.22 -15.47 -8.52
N ARG A 67 -4.24 -15.58 -7.62
CA ARG A 67 -4.16 -14.69 -6.45
C ARG A 67 -3.88 -13.24 -6.83
N ALA A 68 -3.09 -13.00 -7.86
CA ALA A 68 -2.86 -11.66 -8.39
C ALA A 68 -4.14 -11.05 -8.97
N GLN A 69 -4.93 -11.84 -9.70
CA GLN A 69 -6.24 -11.42 -10.22
C GLN A 69 -7.21 -11.07 -9.08
N GLU A 70 -7.32 -11.93 -8.06
CA GLU A 70 -8.13 -11.65 -6.87
C GLU A 70 -7.75 -10.32 -6.20
N LEU A 71 -6.45 -10.01 -6.11
CA LEU A 71 -5.98 -8.76 -5.53
C LEU A 71 -6.29 -7.56 -6.43
N LEU A 72 -6.22 -7.69 -7.75
CA LEU A 72 -6.64 -6.65 -8.67
C LEU A 72 -8.15 -6.37 -8.56
N ASP A 73 -8.96 -7.43 -8.43
CA ASP A 73 -10.41 -7.31 -8.20
C ASP A 73 -10.69 -6.66 -6.84
N TYR A 74 -9.96 -7.06 -5.81
CA TYR A 74 -10.05 -6.50 -4.46
C TYR A 74 -9.79 -4.99 -4.42
N VAL A 75 -8.79 -4.50 -5.17
CA VAL A 75 -8.51 -3.06 -5.25
C VAL A 75 -9.34 -2.34 -6.32
N GLY A 76 -10.21 -3.07 -7.05
CA GLY A 76 -11.18 -2.52 -7.99
C GLY A 76 -10.64 -2.19 -9.38
N ILE A 77 -9.53 -2.82 -9.79
CA ILE A 77 -8.92 -2.65 -11.12
C ILE A 77 -8.76 -3.96 -11.90
N GLY A 78 -9.46 -5.03 -11.53
CA GLY A 78 -9.33 -6.36 -12.15
C GLY A 78 -9.55 -6.37 -13.66
N LYS A 79 -10.46 -5.53 -14.18
CA LYS A 79 -10.68 -5.37 -15.63
C LYS A 79 -9.47 -4.86 -16.41
N PHE A 80 -8.47 -4.35 -15.72
CA PHE A 80 -7.24 -3.83 -16.32
C PHE A 80 -6.05 -4.79 -16.17
N ALA A 81 -6.27 -6.05 -15.79
CA ALA A 81 -5.22 -7.03 -15.51
C ALA A 81 -4.18 -7.13 -16.65
N ASP A 82 -4.61 -7.14 -17.90
CA ASP A 82 -3.76 -7.25 -19.08
C ASP A 82 -3.23 -5.92 -19.62
N TYR A 83 -3.58 -4.79 -18.98
CA TYR A 83 -3.12 -3.47 -19.41
C TYR A 83 -1.74 -3.18 -18.84
N LYS A 84 -0.88 -2.54 -19.64
CA LYS A 84 0.43 -2.08 -19.15
C LYS A 84 0.25 -1.03 -18.05
N ALA A 85 1.03 -1.15 -16.97
CA ALA A 85 0.90 -0.27 -15.82
C ALA A 85 0.97 1.22 -16.19
N ARG A 86 1.83 1.61 -17.14
CA ARG A 86 1.96 2.99 -17.62
C ARG A 86 0.72 3.55 -18.31
N THR A 87 -0.20 2.70 -18.79
CA THR A 87 -1.42 3.14 -19.50
C THR A 87 -2.61 3.36 -18.57
N LEU A 88 -2.48 2.99 -17.30
CA LEU A 88 -3.51 3.19 -16.29
C LEU A 88 -3.59 4.66 -15.85
N SER A 89 -4.77 5.08 -15.39
CA SER A 89 -4.92 6.37 -14.72
C SER A 89 -4.05 6.44 -13.47
N TYR A 90 -3.72 7.65 -13.01
CA TYR A 90 -2.91 7.83 -11.80
C TYR A 90 -3.52 7.12 -10.58
N GLY A 91 -4.83 7.24 -10.38
CA GLY A 91 -5.55 6.55 -9.29
C GLY A 91 -5.50 5.03 -9.43
N ASP A 92 -5.57 4.49 -10.66
CA ASP A 92 -5.45 3.05 -10.90
C ASP A 92 -4.03 2.55 -10.68
N GLN A 93 -3.01 3.34 -11.06
CA GLN A 93 -1.61 3.02 -10.77
C GLN A 93 -1.35 2.96 -9.26
N ARG A 94 -1.93 3.88 -8.49
CA ARG A 94 -1.82 3.86 -7.02
C ARG A 94 -2.51 2.64 -6.42
N ARG A 95 -3.69 2.26 -6.93
CA ARG A 95 -4.37 1.02 -6.52
C ARG A 95 -3.57 -0.23 -6.89
N LEU A 96 -2.91 -0.23 -8.05
CA LEU A 96 -2.02 -1.31 -8.46
C LEU A 96 -0.80 -1.43 -7.53
N GLU A 97 -0.21 -0.31 -7.10
CA GLU A 97 0.89 -0.32 -6.13
C GLU A 97 0.46 -0.93 -4.79
N ILE A 98 -0.75 -0.60 -4.31
CA ILE A 98 -1.34 -1.21 -3.11
C ILE A 98 -1.57 -2.71 -3.32
N ALA A 99 -2.12 -3.13 -4.47
CA ALA A 99 -2.33 -4.55 -4.79
C ALA A 99 -1.01 -5.34 -4.76
N ARG A 100 0.06 -4.78 -5.36
CA ARG A 100 1.39 -5.39 -5.33
C ARG A 100 1.96 -5.48 -3.90
N ALA A 101 1.75 -4.47 -3.07
CA ALA A 101 2.14 -4.52 -1.67
C ALA A 101 1.35 -5.60 -0.90
N LEU A 102 0.03 -5.71 -1.14
CA LEU A 102 -0.82 -6.74 -0.53
C LEU A 102 -0.44 -8.16 -0.97
N ALA A 103 0.12 -8.34 -2.17
CA ALA A 103 0.57 -9.64 -2.66
C ALA A 103 1.69 -10.26 -1.81
N THR A 104 2.44 -9.45 -1.07
CA THR A 104 3.43 -9.93 -0.09
C THR A 104 2.79 -10.49 1.19
N GLU A 105 1.46 -10.47 1.32
CA GLU A 105 0.70 -10.85 2.53
C GLU A 105 1.22 -10.15 3.81
N PRO A 106 1.25 -8.82 3.82
CA PRO A 106 1.82 -8.10 4.94
C PRO A 106 0.89 -8.13 6.16
N LYS A 107 1.50 -8.11 7.36
CA LYS A 107 0.81 -7.83 8.63
C LYS A 107 0.66 -6.32 8.83
N LEU A 108 1.66 -5.55 8.38
CA LEU A 108 1.69 -4.11 8.41
C LEU A 108 1.96 -3.56 7.00
N ILE A 109 1.12 -2.64 6.55
CA ILE A 109 1.33 -1.88 5.31
C ILE A 109 1.52 -0.40 5.64
N ALA A 110 2.65 0.17 5.23
CA ALA A 110 2.92 1.59 5.30
C ALA A 110 2.53 2.25 3.99
N LEU A 111 1.60 3.19 4.04
CA LEU A 111 1.12 3.98 2.91
C LEU A 111 1.67 5.40 3.04
N ASP A 112 2.49 5.81 2.08
CA ASP A 112 3.18 7.09 2.07
C ASP A 112 2.48 8.03 1.07
N GLU A 113 1.75 9.02 1.58
CA GLU A 113 0.93 9.98 0.83
C GLU A 113 0.07 9.33 -0.28
N PRO A 114 -0.75 8.30 0.04
CA PRO A 114 -1.45 7.54 -0.98
C PRO A 114 -2.51 8.38 -1.74
N ALA A 115 -2.99 9.47 -1.15
CA ALA A 115 -4.01 10.36 -1.76
C ALA A 115 -3.40 11.52 -2.58
N ALA A 116 -2.07 11.66 -2.61
CA ALA A 116 -1.42 12.74 -3.35
C ALA A 116 -1.77 12.69 -4.84
N GLY A 117 -2.15 13.83 -5.43
CA GLY A 117 -2.50 13.94 -6.84
C GLY A 117 -3.85 13.35 -7.26
N MET A 118 -4.64 12.82 -6.33
CA MET A 118 -5.97 12.26 -6.60
C MET A 118 -7.07 13.33 -6.57
N ASN A 119 -8.05 13.17 -7.46
CA ASN A 119 -9.29 13.96 -7.41
C ASN A 119 -10.21 13.48 -6.26
N ALA A 120 -11.31 14.21 -6.01
CA ALA A 120 -12.22 13.94 -4.90
C ALA A 120 -12.83 12.52 -4.95
N THR A 121 -13.22 12.06 -6.14
CA THR A 121 -13.81 10.73 -6.33
C THR A 121 -12.78 9.63 -6.07
N GLU A 122 -11.56 9.79 -6.58
CA GLU A 122 -10.47 8.84 -6.34
C GLU A 122 -10.09 8.75 -4.86
N LYS A 123 -10.10 9.88 -4.14
CA LYS A 123 -9.88 9.92 -2.68
C LYS A 123 -10.93 9.13 -1.91
N VAL A 124 -12.21 9.23 -2.30
CA VAL A 124 -13.29 8.43 -1.69
C VAL A 124 -13.05 6.95 -1.91
N MET A 125 -12.76 6.54 -3.14
CA MET A 125 -12.48 5.13 -3.46
C MET A 125 -11.24 4.59 -2.73
N LEU A 126 -10.20 5.42 -2.59
CA LEU A 126 -9.01 5.08 -1.83
C LEU A 126 -9.33 4.89 -0.34
N ARG A 127 -10.10 5.80 0.25
CA ARG A 127 -10.54 5.71 1.65
C ARG A 127 -11.30 4.41 1.91
N GLU A 128 -12.25 4.06 1.03
CA GLU A 128 -13.00 2.80 1.13
C GLU A 128 -12.09 1.58 1.03
N LEU A 129 -11.09 1.62 0.14
CA LEU A 129 -10.11 0.55 0.01
C LEU A 129 -9.27 0.40 1.28
N ILE A 130 -8.76 1.50 1.84
CA ILE A 130 -7.96 1.48 3.07
C ILE A 130 -8.79 0.96 4.25
N ASP A 131 -10.05 1.38 4.38
CA ASP A 131 -10.97 0.90 5.43
C ASP A 131 -11.24 -0.60 5.29
N ARG A 132 -11.37 -1.10 4.06
CA ARG A 132 -11.51 -2.54 3.77
C ARG A 132 -10.26 -3.32 4.20
N ILE A 133 -9.06 -2.84 3.85
CA ILE A 133 -7.79 -3.46 4.24
C ILE A 133 -7.67 -3.52 5.78
N ARG A 134 -8.10 -2.45 6.48
CA ARG A 134 -8.13 -2.40 7.94
C ARG A 134 -9.06 -3.45 8.53
N LYS A 135 -10.27 -3.59 7.98
CA LYS A 135 -11.26 -4.58 8.39
C LYS A 135 -10.80 -6.03 8.18
N ASP A 136 -9.87 -6.26 7.27
CA ASP A 136 -9.22 -7.57 7.06
C ASP A 136 -8.09 -7.84 8.07
N ASN A 137 -8.11 -7.20 9.24
CA ASN A 137 -7.15 -7.37 10.35
C ASN A 137 -5.69 -7.07 9.97
N ARG A 138 -5.45 -6.09 9.08
CA ARG A 138 -4.11 -5.61 8.75
C ARG A 138 -3.85 -4.28 9.44
N THR A 139 -2.66 -4.15 9.99
CA THR A 139 -2.22 -2.87 10.53
C THR A 139 -1.81 -1.95 9.40
N ILE A 140 -2.29 -0.71 9.43
CA ILE A 140 -1.95 0.31 8.44
C ILE A 140 -1.24 1.46 9.14
N LEU A 141 -0.04 1.79 8.66
CA LEU A 141 0.65 3.04 8.97
C LEU A 141 0.39 4.00 7.82
N LEU A 142 -0.42 5.02 8.05
CA LEU A 142 -0.75 6.04 7.07
C LEU A 142 0.07 7.29 7.34
N ILE A 143 0.87 7.72 6.37
CA ILE A 143 1.60 8.99 6.39
C ILE A 143 0.86 9.91 5.42
N GLU A 144 0.27 10.98 5.92
CA GLU A 144 -0.59 11.88 5.14
C GLU A 144 -0.62 13.29 5.72
N HIS A 145 -0.88 14.25 4.86
CA HIS A 145 -1.13 15.65 5.24
C HIS A 145 -2.58 16.08 4.98
N ASP A 146 -3.41 15.21 4.36
CA ASP A 146 -4.85 15.43 4.22
C ASP A 146 -5.56 15.13 5.54
N VAL A 147 -5.77 16.20 6.33
CA VAL A 147 -6.37 16.09 7.67
C VAL A 147 -7.74 15.40 7.63
N LYS A 148 -8.56 15.65 6.60
CA LYS A 148 -9.90 15.03 6.48
C LYS A 148 -9.80 13.52 6.30
N LEU A 149 -8.83 13.06 5.50
CA LEU A 149 -8.60 11.64 5.29
C LEU A 149 -8.13 10.97 6.59
N VAL A 150 -7.13 11.55 7.25
CA VAL A 150 -6.57 11.03 8.50
C VAL A 150 -7.62 10.94 9.59
N MET A 151 -8.34 12.03 9.85
CA MET A 151 -9.35 12.09 10.93
C MET A 151 -10.56 11.19 10.69
N GLY A 152 -10.86 10.88 9.43
CA GLY A 152 -12.00 10.03 9.08
C GLY A 152 -11.65 8.53 8.97
N LEU A 153 -10.38 8.15 9.10
CA LEU A 153 -9.92 6.78 8.81
C LEU A 153 -9.07 6.16 9.93
N CYS A 154 -8.25 6.96 10.62
CA CYS A 154 -7.28 6.45 11.59
C CYS A 154 -7.90 6.22 12.97
N ASP A 155 -7.45 5.18 13.66
CA ASP A 155 -7.83 4.91 15.08
C ASP A 155 -6.97 5.73 16.03
N ARG A 156 -5.70 5.97 15.66
CA ARG A 156 -4.74 6.82 16.39
C ARG A 156 -3.98 7.71 15.42
N VAL A 157 -3.66 8.91 15.87
CA VAL A 157 -2.93 9.92 15.10
C VAL A 157 -1.75 10.43 15.91
N THR A 158 -0.59 10.48 15.29
CA THR A 158 0.61 11.17 15.80
C THR A 158 0.88 12.33 14.87
N VAL A 159 0.88 13.54 15.40
CA VAL A 159 1.13 14.78 14.65
C VAL A 159 2.57 15.22 14.82
N LEU A 160 3.21 15.45 13.67
CA LEU A 160 4.60 15.92 13.59
C LEU A 160 4.62 17.35 13.07
N ASP A 161 5.39 18.20 13.72
CA ASP A 161 5.70 19.55 13.24
C ASP A 161 7.23 19.75 13.33
N TYR A 162 7.87 20.13 12.20
CA TYR A 162 9.33 20.21 12.07
C TYR A 162 10.07 19.01 12.66
N GLY A 163 9.55 17.78 12.44
CA GLY A 163 10.16 16.54 12.91
C GLY A 163 9.96 16.23 14.40
N LYS A 164 9.21 17.06 15.14
CA LYS A 164 8.87 16.85 16.55
C LYS A 164 7.42 16.42 16.69
N VAL A 165 7.16 15.45 17.57
CA VAL A 165 5.79 15.08 17.93
C VAL A 165 5.18 16.21 18.75
N ILE A 166 4.09 16.82 18.26
CA ILE A 166 3.34 17.87 18.95
C ILE A 166 2.03 17.38 19.57
N ALA A 167 1.47 16.28 19.07
CA ALA A 167 0.29 15.65 19.65
C ALA A 167 0.25 14.16 19.29
N GLU A 168 -0.40 13.36 20.16
CA GLU A 168 -0.71 11.97 19.91
C GLU A 168 -2.02 11.61 20.62
N GLY A 169 -2.91 10.84 19.95
CA GLY A 169 -4.19 10.45 20.53
C GLY A 169 -5.18 9.95 19.49
N THR A 170 -6.44 9.92 19.89
CA THR A 170 -7.54 9.68 18.94
C THR A 170 -7.71 10.87 18.00
N PRO A 171 -8.33 10.72 16.82
CA PRO A 171 -8.66 11.84 15.95
C PRO A 171 -9.36 12.99 16.68
N ALA A 172 -10.30 12.68 17.58
CA ALA A 172 -11.05 13.68 18.34
C ALA A 172 -10.16 14.46 19.32
N ASP A 173 -9.19 13.80 19.97
CA ASP A 173 -8.26 14.45 20.90
C ASP A 173 -7.30 15.36 20.13
N VAL A 174 -6.78 14.88 19.01
CA VAL A 174 -5.83 15.60 18.18
C VAL A 174 -6.47 16.85 17.56
N GLN A 175 -7.72 16.77 17.11
CA GLN A 175 -8.44 17.93 16.54
C GLN A 175 -8.66 19.07 17.55
N ARG A 176 -8.71 18.76 18.84
CA ARG A 176 -8.93 19.75 19.91
C ARG A 176 -7.62 20.29 20.49
N ASN A 177 -6.48 19.73 20.08
CA ASN A 177 -5.19 20.15 20.62
C ASN A 177 -4.80 21.53 20.08
N PRO A 178 -4.56 22.54 20.97
CA PRO A 178 -4.22 23.90 20.53
C PRO A 178 -3.02 23.98 19.60
N LYS A 179 -1.97 23.17 19.85
CA LYS A 179 -0.77 23.13 19.00
C LYS A 179 -1.08 22.62 17.58
N VAL A 180 -1.98 21.65 17.45
CA VAL A 180 -2.40 21.12 16.16
C VAL A 180 -3.27 22.14 15.42
N ILE A 181 -4.16 22.82 16.15
CA ILE A 181 -4.99 23.90 15.58
C ILE A 181 -4.09 25.01 15.02
N GLU A 182 -3.10 25.44 15.78
CA GLU A 182 -2.16 26.46 15.35
C GLU A 182 -1.34 26.03 14.12
N ALA A 183 -0.80 24.80 14.12
CA ALA A 183 0.08 24.32 13.05
C ALA A 183 -0.64 23.94 11.76
N TYR A 184 -1.87 23.39 11.83
CA TYR A 184 -2.54 22.77 10.71
C TYR A 184 -3.97 23.23 10.44
N LEU A 185 -4.68 23.74 11.43
CA LEU A 185 -6.10 24.08 11.33
C LEU A 185 -6.38 25.59 11.50
N GLY A 186 -5.46 26.34 12.09
CA GLY A 186 -5.60 27.78 12.36
C GLY A 186 -5.03 28.69 11.29
N GLY A 187 -4.38 28.16 10.28
CA GLY A 187 -3.79 28.92 9.17
C GLY A 187 -4.74 29.12 8.00
N GLY A 188 -5.87 29.77 8.22
CA GLY A 188 -6.63 30.41 7.15
C GLY A 188 -5.90 31.68 6.68
N HIS A 189 -4.95 31.53 5.77
CA HIS A 189 -4.45 32.62 4.93
C HIS A 189 -4.94 32.43 3.50
#